data_0dc5aeb375eabcbaaab52e22942a18ba
#
_entry.id   0dc5aeb375eabcbaaab52e22942a18ba
#
_cell.length_a   1.000
_cell.length_b   1.000
_cell.length_c   1.000
_cell.angle_alpha   90.00
_cell.angle_beta   90.00
_cell.angle_gamma   90.00
#
_symmetry.space_group_name_H-M   'P 1'
#
loop_
_entity.id
_entity.type
_entity.pdbx_description
1 polymer ?
#
loop_
_entity_poly.entity_id
_entity_poly.type
_entity_poly.pdbx_seq_one_letter_code
_entity_poly.pdbx_strand_id
1 'polypeptide(L)'
;MRFRSRLIALASGVALALTGAGLAAPAQATVQQVRQLAAEWAPYTSYAVGAVVTYQGVDYVCLQAHTSLPGWEPPNVPALWQPGSGGGGDTTPPSVPGDLRTTGVTSSSVSLAWNASTDNVGVTGYNVYRGGTLVTTVSGTSYTDTGRAPSTSYTYTVRARDAAGNLSGASNSVTATTSAGGGDPDPGPAKMAGAPYLYMGWGDPPNPGTVMDATGVKSFTMAFILSSGGCTPAWDGNRPLTGGPDQQAINTIKSKGGSVQISFGGWQGNKLGPNCSSPQAYADAVQQVINAVGPAVVDFDIENTDEFADYTVQDRILNALKIVKQNNPNIKIVVTFGTERTGPNNHGIRLINQARALNVPIDNFTIMPFDFGSSNIYQDTVNAAEGLKNALKSAYGWSDAQAYAHMGISGMNGLSDQQELTTPATWTQIRDWAKSKGLTRLAYWAVNRDRGCPGGGVVSNCSGISQSDWEFTRITAGF
;
A
#
# COMPACT_ATOMS: atom_id res chain seq x y z
N MET A 1 35.32 27.96 -45.70
CA MET A 1 36.74 28.18 -45.39
C MET A 1 37.17 27.00 -44.52
N ARG A 2 37.86 25.99 -45.11
CA ARG A 2 39.30 25.81 -45.29
C ARG A 2 40.03 26.00 -43.94
N PHE A 3 40.85 25.06 -43.33
CA PHE A 3 41.86 24.09 -43.82
C PHE A 3 42.07 23.08 -42.70
N ARG A 4 42.13 21.74 -42.84
CA ARG A 4 43.23 20.86 -43.30
C ARG A 4 44.58 21.03 -42.55
N SER A 5 45.06 19.93 -41.93
CA SER A 5 46.30 19.15 -42.23
C SER A 5 46.55 18.17 -41.09
N ARG A 6 46.60 16.86 -41.18
CA ARG A 6 47.51 15.85 -41.77
C ARG A 6 48.99 15.97 -41.34
N LEU A 7 49.49 14.84 -40.77
CA LEU A 7 50.77 14.13 -41.09
C LEU A 7 50.90 12.97 -40.10
N ILE A 8 50.89 11.69 -40.37
CA ILE A 8 51.69 10.74 -41.18
C ILE A 8 53.19 10.73 -40.77
N ALA A 9 53.64 9.53 -40.25
CA ALA A 9 54.78 8.74 -40.74
C ALA A 9 55.05 7.55 -39.74
N LEU A 10 54.93 6.35 -40.14
CA LEU A 10 55.89 5.37 -40.74
C LEU A 10 56.81 4.75 -39.70
N ALA A 11 56.61 3.51 -39.31
CA ALA A 11 56.98 2.23 -39.94
C ALA A 11 58.47 1.85 -39.71
N SER A 12 58.69 0.70 -39.09
CA SER A 12 59.59 -0.33 -39.63
C SER A 12 59.47 -1.58 -38.78
N GLY A 13 59.22 -2.69 -39.42
CA GLY A 13 59.13 -4.01 -38.83
C GLY A 13 60.49 -4.73 -38.82
N VAL A 14 60.55 -5.70 -37.97
CA VAL A 14 61.39 -6.88 -38.16
C VAL A 14 60.60 -8.11 -37.65
N ALA A 15 60.35 -9.04 -38.55
CA ALA A 15 59.87 -10.36 -38.23
C ALA A 15 61.04 -11.25 -37.79
N LEU A 16 60.85 -12.04 -36.72
CA LEU A 16 61.64 -13.25 -36.54
C LEU A 16 60.75 -14.33 -35.90
N ALA A 17 60.60 -15.39 -36.61
CA ALA A 17 59.97 -16.61 -36.14
C ALA A 17 60.88 -17.36 -35.19
N LEU A 18 60.35 -18.05 -34.14
CA LEU A 18 60.67 -19.43 -33.83
C LEU A 18 60.08 -19.94 -32.53
N THR A 19 59.45 -21.09 -32.68
CA THR A 19 59.38 -22.25 -31.79
C THR A 19 58.61 -22.14 -30.45
N GLY A 20 57.70 -23.06 -30.34
CA GLY A 20 56.82 -23.33 -29.20
C GLY A 20 57.57 -23.70 -27.92
N ALA A 21 57.02 -23.12 -26.87
CA ALA A 21 57.09 -23.66 -25.52
C ALA A 21 55.81 -23.26 -24.79
N GLY A 22 55.15 -24.24 -24.21
CA GLY A 22 53.88 -24.06 -23.49
C GLY A 22 54.02 -22.97 -22.42
N LEU A 23 53.16 -21.95 -22.54
CA LEU A 23 52.99 -20.92 -21.49
C LEU A 23 51.98 -21.43 -20.48
N ALA A 24 52.48 -21.81 -19.31
CA ALA A 24 51.71 -21.88 -18.10
C ALA A 24 51.01 -20.53 -17.89
N ALA A 25 49.69 -20.55 -17.62
CA ALA A 25 48.95 -19.37 -17.22
C ALA A 25 49.62 -18.67 -16.02
N PRO A 26 49.71 -17.35 -15.98
CA PRO A 26 50.22 -16.66 -14.82
C PRO A 26 49.28 -16.95 -13.64
N ALA A 27 49.85 -17.49 -12.57
CA ALA A 27 49.18 -17.57 -11.29
C ALA A 27 48.77 -16.16 -10.90
N GLN A 28 47.47 -15.94 -10.77
CA GLN A 28 46.98 -14.72 -10.15
C GLN A 28 47.52 -14.70 -8.72
N ALA A 29 48.47 -13.83 -8.48
CA ALA A 29 48.88 -13.49 -7.14
C ALA A 29 47.67 -12.90 -6.42
N THR A 30 47.05 -13.67 -5.56
CA THR A 30 46.12 -13.16 -4.55
C THR A 30 46.96 -12.23 -3.66
N VAL A 31 46.69 -10.92 -3.81
CA VAL A 31 47.11 -9.93 -2.84
C VAL A 31 46.35 -10.24 -1.57
N GLN A 32 46.93 -11.06 -0.70
CA GLN A 32 46.54 -11.10 0.69
C GLN A 32 46.89 -9.73 1.27
N GLN A 33 45.91 -8.85 1.39
CA GLN A 33 46.02 -7.72 2.28
C GLN A 33 46.26 -8.29 3.67
N VAL A 34 47.48 -8.13 4.18
CA VAL A 34 47.78 -8.35 5.59
C VAL A 34 46.98 -7.33 6.36
N ARG A 35 45.86 -7.79 6.90
CA ARG A 35 44.95 -6.98 7.70
C ARG A 35 45.67 -6.68 9.00
N GLN A 36 46.00 -5.41 9.22
CA GLN A 36 46.51 -4.95 10.50
C GLN A 36 45.34 -5.06 11.50
N LEU A 37 45.42 -6.04 12.42
CA LEU A 37 44.46 -6.19 13.50
C LEU A 37 44.35 -4.86 14.27
N ALA A 38 43.17 -4.39 14.54
CA ALA A 38 42.95 -3.25 15.41
C ALA A 38 43.58 -3.55 16.79
N ALA A 39 44.23 -2.54 17.38
CA ALA A 39 44.81 -2.70 18.73
C ALA A 39 43.67 -2.96 19.73
N GLU A 40 43.93 -3.83 20.70
CA GLU A 40 42.98 -4.07 21.77
C GLU A 40 42.83 -2.80 22.63
N TRP A 41 41.58 -2.46 23.00
CA TRP A 41 41.33 -1.33 23.86
C TRP A 41 42.01 -1.49 25.20
N ALA A 42 42.64 -0.42 25.69
CA ALA A 42 43.32 -0.43 26.96
C ALA A 42 43.00 0.89 27.74
N PRO A 43 42.87 0.82 29.07
CA PRO A 43 42.75 2.01 29.88
C PRO A 43 44.05 2.85 29.86
N TYR A 44 43.92 4.15 30.16
CA TYR A 44 45.02 5.15 30.16
C TYR A 44 45.71 5.32 28.80
N THR A 45 45.00 4.98 27.71
CA THR A 45 45.48 5.12 26.34
C THR A 45 44.77 6.25 25.63
N SER A 46 45.51 7.10 24.93
CA SER A 46 44.95 8.18 24.14
C SER A 46 44.50 7.70 22.78
N TYR A 47 43.26 7.97 22.44
CA TYR A 47 42.61 7.62 21.16
C TYR A 47 42.18 8.90 20.42
N ALA A 48 42.58 8.98 19.16
CA ALA A 48 42.15 10.04 18.27
C ALA A 48 40.78 9.70 17.68
N VAL A 49 40.03 10.73 17.20
CA VAL A 49 38.78 10.52 16.43
C VAL A 49 39.08 9.61 15.23
N GLY A 50 38.27 8.59 15.05
CA GLY A 50 38.42 7.60 13.99
C GLY A 50 39.38 6.45 14.32
N ALA A 51 40.06 6.45 15.48
CA ALA A 51 40.86 5.30 15.92
C ALA A 51 39.95 4.06 16.05
N VAL A 52 40.43 2.92 15.56
CA VAL A 52 39.72 1.64 15.67
C VAL A 52 40.43 0.78 16.73
N VAL A 53 39.64 0.26 17.67
CA VAL A 53 40.10 -0.65 18.71
C VAL A 53 39.22 -1.89 18.76
N THR A 54 39.78 -3.00 19.22
CA THR A 54 38.99 -4.22 19.51
C THR A 54 38.76 -4.30 21.02
N TYR A 55 37.56 -4.61 21.44
CA TYR A 55 37.22 -4.92 22.84
C TYR A 55 36.28 -6.14 22.88
N GLN A 56 36.69 -7.19 23.56
CA GLN A 56 35.99 -8.48 23.63
C GLN A 56 35.60 -9.02 22.23
N GLY A 57 36.47 -8.84 21.26
CA GLY A 57 36.27 -9.36 19.90
C GLY A 57 35.40 -8.46 18.99
N VAL A 58 34.92 -7.33 19.48
CA VAL A 58 34.16 -6.34 18.71
C VAL A 58 35.00 -5.11 18.42
N ASP A 59 35.06 -4.67 17.17
CA ASP A 59 35.73 -3.43 16.80
C ASP A 59 34.85 -2.21 17.12
N TYR A 60 35.49 -1.17 17.66
CA TYR A 60 34.85 0.12 17.95
C TYR A 60 35.65 1.26 17.33
N VAL A 61 34.94 2.26 16.84
CA VAL A 61 35.53 3.50 16.31
C VAL A 61 35.38 4.62 17.35
N CYS A 62 36.47 5.30 17.63
CA CYS A 62 36.52 6.45 18.53
C CYS A 62 35.77 7.65 17.88
N LEU A 63 34.72 8.18 18.55
CA LEU A 63 33.94 9.31 18.10
C LEU A 63 34.52 10.65 18.54
N GLN A 64 35.18 10.71 19.71
CA GLN A 64 35.79 11.90 20.27
C GLN A 64 37.20 11.57 20.79
N ALA A 65 38.18 12.39 20.47
CA ALA A 65 39.53 12.20 20.97
C ALA A 65 39.54 12.29 22.51
N HIS A 66 40.06 11.26 23.16
CA HIS A 66 40.11 11.18 24.61
C HIS A 66 41.23 10.25 25.09
N THR A 67 41.55 10.31 26.36
CA THR A 67 42.34 9.30 27.04
C THR A 67 41.42 8.43 27.88
N SER A 68 41.41 7.13 27.60
CA SER A 68 40.51 6.16 28.25
C SER A 68 40.84 5.99 29.72
N LEU A 69 39.83 5.70 30.53
CA LEU A 69 39.93 5.38 31.94
C LEU A 69 39.29 4.00 32.21
N PRO A 70 39.65 3.31 33.32
CA PRO A 70 38.90 2.13 33.75
C PRO A 70 37.42 2.46 33.90
N GLY A 71 36.52 1.61 33.38
CA GLY A 71 35.09 1.84 33.31
C GLY A 71 34.62 2.57 32.03
N TRP A 72 35.55 2.98 31.16
CA TRP A 72 35.29 3.61 29.88
C TRP A 72 35.45 2.63 28.70
N GLU A 73 35.24 1.36 28.96
CA GLU A 73 35.22 0.35 27.92
C GLU A 73 34.19 0.69 26.85
N PRO A 74 34.49 0.43 25.58
CA PRO A 74 33.65 0.88 24.44
C PRO A 74 32.15 0.64 24.58
N PRO A 75 31.66 -0.51 25.08
CA PRO A 75 30.21 -0.72 25.27
C PRO A 75 29.58 0.17 26.34
N ASN A 76 30.40 0.64 27.32
CA ASN A 76 29.90 1.39 28.48
C ASN A 76 29.74 2.90 28.19
N VAL A 77 30.43 3.41 27.15
CA VAL A 77 30.46 4.85 26.83
C VAL A 77 30.16 5.10 25.34
N PRO A 78 28.91 4.93 24.92
CA PRO A 78 28.52 5.08 23.53
C PRO A 78 28.69 6.50 22.97
N ALA A 79 28.87 7.49 23.85
CA ALA A 79 29.21 8.85 23.43
C ALA A 79 30.65 9.00 22.92
N LEU A 80 31.52 8.12 23.32
CA LEU A 80 32.94 8.12 22.92
C LEU A 80 33.25 7.06 21.86
N TRP A 81 32.45 5.99 21.79
CA TRP A 81 32.70 4.84 20.95
C TRP A 81 31.43 4.43 20.19
N GLN A 82 31.59 4.16 18.93
CA GLN A 82 30.56 3.57 18.10
C GLN A 82 31.04 2.17 17.68
N PRO A 83 30.15 1.15 17.74
CA PRO A 83 30.49 -0.13 17.13
C PRO A 83 30.92 0.09 15.68
N GLY A 84 32.11 -0.39 15.33
CA GLY A 84 32.65 -0.22 13.98
C GLY A 84 31.81 -0.96 12.97
N SER A 85 31.38 -0.26 11.94
CA SER A 85 30.76 -0.89 10.75
C SER A 85 31.80 -1.61 9.86
N GLY A 86 33.04 -1.72 10.34
CA GLY A 86 34.16 -2.41 9.70
C GLY A 86 34.38 -3.74 10.39
N GLY A 87 33.81 -4.80 9.87
CA GLY A 87 33.98 -6.16 10.34
C GLY A 87 35.42 -6.57 10.55
N GLY A 88 35.83 -6.52 11.78
CA GLY A 88 37.08 -7.11 12.23
C GLY A 88 36.82 -8.16 13.27
N GLY A 89 36.33 -9.32 12.93
CA GLY A 89 36.22 -10.41 13.87
C GLY A 89 35.24 -11.51 13.51
N ASP A 90 34.09 -11.20 13.03
CA ASP A 90 33.15 -12.26 12.67
C ASP A 90 33.43 -12.82 11.28
N THR A 91 33.91 -14.06 11.24
CA THR A 91 34.08 -14.83 10.00
C THR A 91 33.14 -16.03 9.95
N THR A 92 32.26 -16.14 10.93
CA THR A 92 31.33 -17.24 11.05
C THR A 92 30.07 -16.91 10.26
N PRO A 93 29.74 -17.62 9.18
CA PRO A 93 28.50 -17.38 8.47
C PRO A 93 27.28 -17.78 9.30
N PRO A 94 26.13 -17.10 9.13
CA PRO A 94 24.88 -17.54 9.69
C PRO A 94 24.51 -18.98 9.32
N SER A 95 23.67 -19.61 10.12
CA SER A 95 23.08 -20.89 9.76
C SER A 95 22.25 -20.79 8.49
N VAL A 96 22.13 -21.88 7.76
CA VAL A 96 21.35 -21.97 6.52
C VAL A 96 19.86 -21.72 6.85
N PRO A 97 19.14 -20.84 6.10
CA PRO A 97 17.69 -20.70 6.24
C PRO A 97 16.97 -22.04 5.99
N GLY A 98 16.17 -22.46 6.96
CA GLY A 98 15.46 -23.75 6.88
C GLY A 98 14.09 -23.62 6.21
N ASP A 99 13.59 -24.73 5.66
CA ASP A 99 12.22 -24.88 5.19
C ASP A 99 11.75 -23.72 4.28
N LEU A 100 12.56 -23.38 3.27
CA LEU A 100 12.08 -22.50 2.21
C LEU A 100 10.91 -23.18 1.50
N ARG A 101 9.77 -22.50 1.48
CA ARG A 101 8.52 -22.99 0.89
C ARG A 101 7.76 -21.90 0.16
N THR A 102 6.94 -22.29 -0.78
CA THR A 102 5.96 -21.43 -1.43
C THR A 102 4.73 -21.31 -0.53
N THR A 103 4.27 -20.08 -0.26
CA THR A 103 3.06 -19.79 0.52
C THR A 103 1.90 -19.29 -0.34
N GLY A 104 2.17 -18.91 -1.57
CA GLY A 104 1.18 -18.50 -2.56
C GLY A 104 1.79 -18.38 -3.94
N VAL A 105 1.00 -18.65 -4.97
CA VAL A 105 1.38 -18.50 -6.38
C VAL A 105 0.22 -17.88 -7.11
N THR A 106 0.48 -16.85 -7.92
CA THR A 106 -0.50 -16.25 -8.84
C THR A 106 0.03 -16.33 -10.26
N SER A 107 -0.69 -15.78 -11.23
CA SER A 107 -0.20 -15.69 -12.62
C SER A 107 0.97 -14.71 -12.79
N SER A 108 1.20 -13.84 -11.80
CA SER A 108 2.22 -12.79 -11.85
C SER A 108 3.10 -12.69 -10.62
N SER A 109 2.96 -13.59 -9.64
CA SER A 109 3.76 -13.54 -8.40
C SER A 109 3.99 -14.93 -7.80
N VAL A 110 5.06 -15.03 -7.00
CA VAL A 110 5.38 -16.18 -6.15
C VAL A 110 5.70 -15.65 -4.75
N SER A 111 4.95 -16.11 -3.75
CA SER A 111 5.17 -15.79 -2.33
C SER A 111 5.96 -16.91 -1.66
N LEU A 112 6.99 -16.52 -0.90
CA LEU A 112 7.94 -17.39 -0.25
C LEU A 112 7.99 -17.14 1.25
N ALA A 113 8.23 -18.17 2.04
CA ALA A 113 8.59 -18.06 3.46
C ALA A 113 9.64 -19.10 3.81
N TRP A 114 10.41 -18.83 4.86
CA TRP A 114 11.46 -19.71 5.39
C TRP A 114 11.59 -19.56 6.90
N ASN A 115 12.29 -20.52 7.54
CA ASN A 115 12.57 -20.43 8.95
C ASN A 115 13.80 -19.54 9.19
N ALA A 116 13.79 -18.79 10.29
CA ALA A 116 14.87 -17.88 10.65
C ALA A 116 16.21 -18.63 10.85
N SER A 117 17.29 -17.99 10.43
CA SER A 117 18.65 -18.40 10.70
C SER A 117 19.14 -17.86 12.05
N THR A 118 20.16 -18.50 12.61
CA THR A 118 20.89 -18.04 13.79
C THR A 118 22.33 -17.72 13.43
N ASP A 119 22.94 -16.87 14.21
CA ASP A 119 24.32 -16.45 14.05
C ASP A 119 24.93 -16.10 15.41
N ASN A 120 26.27 -16.14 15.55
CA ASN A 120 26.98 -15.84 16.80
C ASN A 120 26.95 -14.34 17.16
N VAL A 121 26.80 -13.45 16.17
CA VAL A 121 26.66 -11.98 16.36
C VAL A 121 25.24 -11.54 16.04
N GLY A 122 24.67 -12.02 14.94
CA GLY A 122 23.29 -11.78 14.58
C GLY A 122 23.04 -11.72 13.07
N VAL A 123 21.87 -12.21 12.65
CA VAL A 123 21.41 -12.16 11.27
C VAL A 123 20.82 -10.78 10.99
N THR A 124 21.33 -10.10 9.96
CA THR A 124 20.85 -8.76 9.55
C THR A 124 19.88 -8.80 8.38
N GLY A 125 19.77 -9.95 7.68
CA GLY A 125 18.82 -10.08 6.58
C GLY A 125 19.02 -11.34 5.76
N TYR A 126 18.24 -11.44 4.70
CA TYR A 126 18.20 -12.59 3.79
C TYR A 126 18.30 -12.15 2.35
N ASN A 127 19.24 -12.71 1.62
CA ASN A 127 19.38 -12.56 0.19
C ASN A 127 18.51 -13.60 -0.52
N VAL A 128 17.54 -13.16 -1.31
CA VAL A 128 16.65 -14.01 -2.11
C VAL A 128 17.19 -14.12 -3.52
N TYR A 129 17.35 -15.34 -4.01
CA TYR A 129 17.84 -15.63 -5.35
C TYR A 129 16.74 -16.31 -6.19
N ARG A 130 16.67 -15.94 -7.46
CA ARG A 130 15.82 -16.57 -8.48
C ARG A 130 16.67 -17.03 -9.65
N GLY A 131 16.66 -18.33 -9.96
CA GLY A 131 17.50 -18.90 -11.01
C GLY A 131 18.99 -18.63 -10.79
N GLY A 132 19.43 -18.54 -9.53
CA GLY A 132 20.82 -18.23 -9.17
C GLY A 132 21.15 -16.72 -9.14
N THR A 133 20.28 -15.85 -9.61
CA THR A 133 20.47 -14.38 -9.60
C THR A 133 19.87 -13.76 -8.35
N LEU A 134 20.60 -12.89 -7.66
CA LEU A 134 20.10 -12.11 -6.52
C LEU A 134 18.94 -11.19 -6.98
N VAL A 135 17.78 -11.35 -6.35
CA VAL A 135 16.57 -10.55 -6.64
C VAL A 135 16.46 -9.39 -5.66
N THR A 136 16.65 -9.67 -4.38
CA THR A 136 16.50 -8.68 -3.30
C THR A 136 17.16 -9.15 -2.02
N THR A 137 17.28 -8.22 -1.08
CA THR A 137 17.63 -8.50 0.32
C THR A 137 16.50 -8.01 1.21
N VAL A 138 16.02 -8.84 2.13
CA VAL A 138 14.94 -8.53 3.07
C VAL A 138 15.40 -8.78 4.51
N SER A 139 14.82 -8.07 5.47
CA SER A 139 15.12 -8.29 6.90
C SER A 139 14.25 -9.38 7.54
N GLY A 140 13.07 -9.65 6.98
CA GLY A 140 12.14 -10.67 7.45
C GLY A 140 12.34 -12.04 6.81
N THR A 141 11.53 -13.01 7.21
CA THR A 141 11.56 -14.41 6.76
C THR A 141 10.53 -14.73 5.68
N SER A 142 10.10 -13.75 4.92
CA SER A 142 9.18 -13.90 3.78
C SER A 142 9.48 -12.89 2.68
N TYR A 143 9.08 -13.23 1.46
CA TYR A 143 9.20 -12.36 0.29
C TYR A 143 8.18 -12.74 -0.77
N THR A 144 7.61 -11.75 -1.47
CA THR A 144 6.75 -11.98 -2.64
C THR A 144 7.44 -11.41 -3.88
N ASP A 145 7.78 -12.30 -4.82
CA ASP A 145 8.36 -11.96 -6.11
C ASP A 145 7.25 -11.66 -7.11
N THR A 146 7.09 -10.39 -7.46
CA THR A 146 6.01 -9.88 -8.33
C THR A 146 6.50 -9.59 -9.76
N GLY A 147 5.56 -9.38 -10.70
CA GLY A 147 5.88 -9.11 -12.10
C GLY A 147 6.45 -10.32 -12.83
N ARG A 148 6.03 -11.52 -12.47
CA ARG A 148 6.41 -12.77 -13.12
C ARG A 148 5.55 -13.02 -14.36
N ALA A 149 6.12 -13.70 -15.35
CA ALA A 149 5.34 -14.13 -16.51
C ALA A 149 4.42 -15.29 -16.11
N PRO A 150 3.21 -15.39 -16.67
CA PRO A 150 2.29 -16.50 -16.43
C PRO A 150 2.83 -17.83 -16.94
N SER A 151 2.31 -18.95 -16.41
CA SER A 151 2.68 -20.32 -16.79
C SER A 151 4.19 -20.58 -16.87
N THR A 152 4.95 -19.88 -16.03
CA THR A 152 6.42 -19.90 -16.05
C THR A 152 6.94 -20.41 -14.71
N SER A 153 7.88 -21.37 -14.79
CA SER A 153 8.53 -21.92 -13.60
C SER A 153 9.70 -21.05 -13.15
N TYR A 154 9.76 -20.76 -11.86
CA TYR A 154 10.82 -20.01 -11.22
C TYR A 154 11.36 -20.81 -10.04
N THR A 155 12.69 -20.91 -9.95
CA THR A 155 13.36 -21.61 -8.86
C THR A 155 14.04 -20.63 -7.93
N TYR A 156 13.84 -20.79 -6.63
CA TYR A 156 14.31 -19.89 -5.59
C TYR A 156 15.19 -20.59 -4.59
N THR A 157 16.17 -19.83 -4.07
CA THR A 157 16.95 -20.16 -2.89
C THR A 157 17.15 -18.90 -2.04
N VAL A 158 17.45 -19.06 -0.75
CA VAL A 158 17.66 -17.97 0.18
C VAL A 158 18.97 -18.20 0.94
N ARG A 159 19.72 -17.12 1.21
CA ARG A 159 20.90 -17.14 2.09
C ARG A 159 20.76 -16.07 3.15
N ALA A 160 21.06 -16.40 4.38
CA ALA A 160 21.17 -15.41 5.46
C ALA A 160 22.48 -14.64 5.36
N ARG A 161 22.46 -13.39 5.83
CA ARG A 161 23.66 -12.54 5.95
C ARG A 161 23.72 -11.90 7.34
N ASP A 162 24.93 -11.69 7.83
CA ASP A 162 25.24 -10.95 9.05
C ASP A 162 25.67 -9.50 8.77
N ALA A 163 26.08 -8.79 9.82
CA ALA A 163 26.60 -7.44 9.73
C ALA A 163 28.04 -7.39 9.16
N ALA A 164 28.83 -8.45 9.31
CA ALA A 164 30.18 -8.56 8.78
C ALA A 164 30.21 -8.86 7.28
N GLY A 165 29.06 -9.20 6.68
CA GLY A 165 28.93 -9.54 5.27
C GLY A 165 29.09 -11.02 4.95
N ASN A 166 29.23 -11.91 5.99
CA ASN A 166 29.24 -13.34 5.74
C ASN A 166 27.89 -13.82 5.26
N LEU A 167 27.88 -14.79 4.36
CA LEU A 167 26.68 -15.39 3.80
C LEU A 167 26.63 -16.86 4.19
N SER A 168 25.45 -17.31 4.61
CA SER A 168 25.18 -18.73 4.83
C SER A 168 25.30 -19.56 3.56
N GLY A 169 25.29 -20.87 3.69
CA GLY A 169 24.92 -21.77 2.60
C GLY A 169 23.52 -21.44 2.05
N ALA A 170 23.21 -21.90 0.83
CA ALA A 170 21.86 -21.75 0.28
C ALA A 170 20.88 -22.66 1.02
N SER A 171 19.63 -22.19 1.19
CA SER A 171 18.49 -23.01 1.64
C SER A 171 18.24 -24.19 0.72
N ASN A 172 17.29 -25.04 1.07
CA ASN A 172 16.66 -25.91 0.07
C ASN A 172 16.15 -25.06 -1.11
N SER A 173 16.11 -25.67 -2.29
CA SER A 173 15.54 -25.05 -3.47
C SER A 173 14.04 -25.31 -3.54
N VAL A 174 13.26 -24.29 -3.90
CA VAL A 174 11.84 -24.44 -4.21
C VAL A 174 11.57 -23.95 -5.64
N THR A 175 10.82 -24.74 -6.40
CA THR A 175 10.37 -24.34 -7.74
C THR A 175 8.86 -24.13 -7.70
N ALA A 176 8.42 -22.97 -8.14
CA ALA A 176 7.02 -22.61 -8.28
C ALA A 176 6.72 -22.23 -9.72
N THR A 177 5.62 -22.75 -10.26
CA THR A 177 5.14 -22.37 -11.58
C THR A 177 3.98 -21.40 -11.41
N THR A 178 4.12 -20.19 -11.96
CA THR A 178 3.02 -19.22 -11.98
C THR A 178 1.80 -19.80 -12.69
N SER A 179 0.63 -19.41 -12.21
CA SER A 179 -0.63 -19.84 -12.84
C SER A 179 -0.73 -19.40 -14.29
N ALA A 180 -1.56 -20.04 -15.09
CA ALA A 180 -1.78 -19.67 -16.48
C ALA A 180 -2.33 -18.24 -16.57
N GLY A 181 -1.77 -17.40 -17.43
CA GLY A 181 -2.31 -16.09 -17.74
C GLY A 181 -3.64 -16.24 -18.49
N GLY A 182 -4.74 -16.00 -17.81
CA GLY A 182 -6.07 -16.17 -18.38
C GLY A 182 -7.07 -16.81 -17.43
N GLY A 183 -6.70 -17.03 -16.18
CA GLY A 183 -7.58 -17.63 -15.20
C GLY A 183 -6.96 -17.85 -13.85
N ASP A 184 -6.30 -16.81 -13.29
CA ASP A 184 -6.15 -16.80 -11.84
C ASP A 184 -7.53 -16.47 -11.26
N PRO A 185 -8.15 -17.38 -10.51
CA PRO A 185 -9.27 -17.02 -9.71
C PRO A 185 -8.72 -16.25 -8.50
N ASP A 186 -8.29 -15.00 -8.69
CA ASP A 186 -8.61 -14.02 -7.67
C ASP A 186 -10.14 -13.93 -7.73
N PRO A 187 -10.86 -14.50 -6.77
CA PRO A 187 -12.33 -14.46 -6.80
C PRO A 187 -12.82 -13.02 -6.67
N GLY A 188 -11.93 -12.03 -6.71
CA GLY A 188 -12.22 -10.69 -6.28
C GLY A 188 -12.55 -10.64 -4.79
N PRO A 189 -12.57 -9.47 -4.17
CA PRO A 189 -13.02 -9.32 -2.81
C PRO A 189 -14.47 -9.81 -2.72
N ALA A 190 -14.80 -10.56 -1.67
CA ALA A 190 -16.18 -10.98 -1.43
C ALA A 190 -17.08 -9.74 -1.50
N LYS A 191 -18.21 -9.88 -2.19
CA LYS A 191 -19.19 -8.80 -2.37
C LYS A 191 -19.52 -8.16 -1.02
N MET A 192 -19.50 -6.83 -0.97
CA MET A 192 -19.93 -6.05 0.18
C MET A 192 -21.44 -5.81 0.08
N ALA A 193 -22.11 -5.74 1.22
CA ALA A 193 -23.52 -5.30 1.23
C ALA A 193 -23.61 -3.86 0.71
N GLY A 194 -24.71 -3.50 0.09
CA GLY A 194 -25.02 -2.11 -0.26
C GLY A 194 -24.94 -1.24 1.00
N ALA A 195 -24.15 -0.18 0.96
CA ALA A 195 -23.79 0.62 2.13
C ALA A 195 -23.87 2.12 1.81
N PRO A 196 -25.08 2.69 1.82
CA PRO A 196 -25.24 4.12 1.60
C PRO A 196 -24.54 4.93 2.69
N TYR A 197 -24.10 6.15 2.35
CA TYR A 197 -23.48 7.06 3.31
C TYR A 197 -24.51 7.55 4.33
N LEU A 198 -24.12 7.52 5.61
CA LEU A 198 -24.84 8.11 6.72
C LEU A 198 -23.92 9.08 7.44
N TYR A 199 -24.33 10.35 7.51
CA TYR A 199 -23.58 11.44 8.10
C TYR A 199 -24.27 11.97 9.35
N MET A 200 -23.61 11.87 10.51
CA MET A 200 -24.23 12.23 11.79
C MET A 200 -24.05 13.70 12.19
N GLY A 201 -23.27 14.47 11.41
CA GLY A 201 -22.90 15.85 11.77
C GLY A 201 -23.98 16.89 11.44
N TRP A 202 -24.74 16.70 10.35
CA TRP A 202 -25.77 17.62 9.86
C TRP A 202 -26.72 16.93 8.87
N GLY A 203 -27.68 17.66 8.34
CA GLY A 203 -28.63 17.14 7.37
C GLY A 203 -29.71 16.25 7.98
N ASP A 204 -30.04 16.48 9.23
CA ASP A 204 -31.11 15.77 9.96
C ASP A 204 -31.00 14.24 9.80
N PRO A 205 -29.92 13.61 10.34
CA PRO A 205 -29.65 12.21 10.15
C PRO A 205 -30.77 11.35 10.76
N PRO A 206 -31.33 10.39 9.99
CA PRO A 206 -32.34 9.50 10.53
C PRO A 206 -31.70 8.49 11.51
N ASN A 207 -32.54 7.96 12.41
CA ASN A 207 -32.12 6.83 13.23
C ASN A 207 -31.83 5.61 12.34
N PRO A 208 -30.59 5.05 12.32
CA PRO A 208 -30.24 3.96 11.42
C PRO A 208 -31.05 2.68 11.68
N GLY A 209 -31.46 2.45 12.91
CA GLY A 209 -32.30 1.30 13.27
C GLY A 209 -33.67 1.36 12.59
N THR A 210 -34.28 2.54 12.54
CA THR A 210 -35.55 2.77 11.83
C THR A 210 -35.39 2.58 10.30
N VAL A 211 -34.26 3.09 9.74
CA VAL A 211 -33.93 2.89 8.33
C VAL A 211 -33.76 1.41 7.99
N MET A 212 -33.02 0.67 8.84
CA MET A 212 -32.82 -0.80 8.68
C MET A 212 -34.15 -1.56 8.68
N ASP A 213 -35.04 -1.23 9.60
CA ASP A 213 -36.36 -1.89 9.71
C ASP A 213 -37.24 -1.60 8.47
N ALA A 214 -37.20 -0.37 7.98
CA ALA A 214 -38.04 0.06 6.85
C ALA A 214 -37.51 -0.42 5.48
N THR A 215 -36.21 -0.69 5.35
CA THR A 215 -35.57 -0.90 4.03
C THR A 215 -34.90 -2.26 3.89
N GLY A 216 -34.55 -2.90 5.00
CA GLY A 216 -33.75 -4.12 5.00
C GLY A 216 -32.25 -3.92 4.77
N VAL A 217 -31.77 -2.64 4.67
CA VAL A 217 -30.34 -2.36 4.53
C VAL A 217 -29.57 -2.93 5.74
N LYS A 218 -28.39 -3.51 5.49
CA LYS A 218 -27.58 -4.17 6.52
C LYS A 218 -26.20 -3.52 6.72
N SER A 219 -25.88 -2.50 5.94
CA SER A 219 -24.60 -1.81 6.05
C SER A 219 -24.75 -0.33 5.76
N PHE A 220 -23.91 0.48 6.42
CA PHE A 220 -23.81 1.92 6.16
C PHE A 220 -22.35 2.34 6.05
N THR A 221 -22.08 3.31 5.20
CA THR A 221 -20.80 4.02 5.15
C THR A 221 -20.92 5.25 6.05
N MET A 222 -20.27 5.21 7.22
CA MET A 222 -20.29 6.32 8.17
C MET A 222 -19.28 7.39 7.76
N ALA A 223 -19.74 8.62 7.57
CA ALA A 223 -18.94 9.74 7.07
C ALA A 223 -18.82 10.86 8.12
N PHE A 224 -17.72 11.59 8.19
CA PHE A 224 -16.39 11.33 7.71
C PHE A 224 -15.40 11.41 8.87
N ILE A 225 -14.32 10.66 8.79
CA ILE A 225 -13.17 10.86 9.68
C ILE A 225 -12.28 11.93 9.07
N LEU A 226 -12.10 13.01 9.82
CA LEU A 226 -11.26 14.16 9.50
C LEU A 226 -10.23 14.38 10.62
N SER A 227 -9.36 15.38 10.46
CA SER A 227 -8.39 15.80 11.46
C SER A 227 -9.00 16.81 12.42
N SER A 228 -8.91 16.55 13.72
CA SER A 228 -9.21 17.54 14.78
C SER A 228 -8.03 18.46 15.10
N GLY A 229 -6.94 18.33 14.35
CA GLY A 229 -5.68 19.05 14.47
C GLY A 229 -4.50 18.11 14.31
N GLY A 230 -3.54 18.47 13.45
CA GLY A 230 -2.45 17.58 13.07
C GLY A 230 -2.96 16.23 12.53
N CYS A 231 -2.39 15.12 12.97
CA CYS A 231 -2.77 13.78 12.55
C CYS A 231 -3.72 13.08 13.54
N THR A 232 -4.61 13.82 14.20
CA THR A 232 -5.55 13.29 15.19
C THR A 232 -6.92 13.04 14.57
N PRO A 233 -7.42 11.78 14.47
CA PRO A 233 -8.69 11.48 13.83
C PRO A 233 -9.88 11.81 14.73
N ALA A 234 -10.91 12.39 14.15
CA ALA A 234 -12.20 12.63 14.79
C ALA A 234 -13.33 12.61 13.77
N TRP A 235 -14.55 12.29 14.19
CA TRP A 235 -15.72 12.44 13.33
C TRP A 235 -15.89 13.93 12.99
N ASP A 236 -15.91 14.23 11.71
CA ASP A 236 -16.05 15.57 11.17
C ASP A 236 -14.99 16.58 11.70
N GLY A 237 -13.86 16.03 12.15
CA GLY A 237 -12.77 16.83 12.74
C GLY A 237 -13.05 17.40 14.13
N ASN A 238 -14.22 17.17 14.71
CA ASN A 238 -14.61 17.80 15.99
C ASN A 238 -15.41 16.89 16.95
N ARG A 239 -15.96 15.76 16.48
CA ARG A 239 -16.68 14.84 17.36
C ARG A 239 -15.79 13.66 17.76
N PRO A 240 -15.90 13.15 19.00
CA PRO A 240 -15.05 12.09 19.49
C PRO A 240 -15.34 10.77 18.77
N LEU A 241 -14.32 9.92 18.64
CA LEU A 241 -14.47 8.58 18.05
C LEU A 241 -15.43 7.68 18.83
N THR A 242 -15.53 7.92 20.16
CA THR A 242 -16.37 7.13 21.07
C THR A 242 -17.23 8.04 21.95
N GLY A 243 -18.39 7.54 22.41
CA GLY A 243 -19.28 8.26 23.32
C GLY A 243 -20.22 9.28 22.66
N GLY A 244 -20.03 9.59 21.35
CA GLY A 244 -20.84 10.55 20.61
C GLY A 244 -21.98 9.95 19.82
N PRO A 245 -22.70 10.77 19.02
CA PRO A 245 -23.83 10.32 18.19
C PRO A 245 -23.41 9.29 17.14
N ASP A 246 -22.19 9.39 16.61
CA ASP A 246 -21.66 8.46 15.64
C ASP A 246 -21.54 7.05 16.25
N GLN A 247 -20.99 6.93 17.46
CA GLN A 247 -20.91 5.64 18.14
C GLN A 247 -22.30 5.08 18.50
N GLN A 248 -23.24 5.94 18.89
CA GLN A 248 -24.62 5.51 19.17
C GLN A 248 -25.29 4.93 17.91
N ALA A 249 -25.11 5.59 16.77
CA ALA A 249 -25.59 5.09 15.48
C ALA A 249 -24.92 3.75 15.13
N ILE A 250 -23.60 3.64 15.26
CA ILE A 250 -22.83 2.41 15.01
C ILE A 250 -23.29 1.27 15.91
N ASN A 251 -23.50 1.53 17.20
CA ASN A 251 -24.00 0.53 18.14
C ASN A 251 -25.40 0.06 17.77
N THR A 252 -26.28 0.97 17.33
CA THR A 252 -27.63 0.66 16.85
C THR A 252 -27.56 -0.25 15.62
N ILE A 253 -26.72 0.07 14.63
CA ILE A 253 -26.52 -0.75 13.43
C ILE A 253 -26.05 -2.15 13.80
N LYS A 254 -25.01 -2.25 14.64
CA LYS A 254 -24.42 -3.54 15.05
C LYS A 254 -25.36 -4.38 15.89
N SER A 255 -26.14 -3.79 16.79
CA SER A 255 -27.12 -4.49 17.61
C SER A 255 -28.27 -5.13 16.79
N LYS A 256 -28.52 -4.59 15.59
CA LYS A 256 -29.46 -5.14 14.61
C LYS A 256 -28.79 -6.13 13.62
N GLY A 257 -27.59 -6.58 13.90
CA GLY A 257 -26.83 -7.51 13.04
C GLY A 257 -26.30 -6.88 11.77
N GLY A 258 -26.22 -5.54 11.70
CA GLY A 258 -25.64 -4.81 10.59
C GLY A 258 -24.13 -4.60 10.74
N SER A 259 -23.51 -4.05 9.71
CA SER A 259 -22.10 -3.70 9.65
C SER A 259 -21.89 -2.23 9.29
N VAL A 260 -20.70 -1.73 9.56
CA VAL A 260 -20.31 -0.36 9.18
C VAL A 260 -19.04 -0.36 8.34
N GLN A 261 -19.01 0.52 7.37
CA GLN A 261 -17.83 0.98 6.65
C GLN A 261 -17.49 2.37 7.18
N ILE A 262 -16.23 2.69 7.37
CA ILE A 262 -15.83 4.01 7.87
C ILE A 262 -15.11 4.75 6.77
N SER A 263 -15.61 5.94 6.42
CA SER A 263 -15.04 6.78 5.38
C SER A 263 -14.14 7.87 5.95
N PHE A 264 -12.96 7.99 5.37
CA PHE A 264 -11.92 8.97 5.67
C PHE A 264 -11.81 9.95 4.51
N GLY A 265 -11.79 11.26 4.76
CA GLY A 265 -11.65 12.27 3.71
C GLY A 265 -12.97 12.94 3.33
N GLY A 266 -13.38 12.85 2.05
CA GLY A 266 -14.56 13.53 1.51
C GLY A 266 -14.23 14.92 0.93
N TRP A 267 -15.27 15.62 0.44
CA TRP A 267 -15.08 16.88 -0.31
C TRP A 267 -14.49 18.02 0.54
N GLN A 268 -14.96 18.18 1.77
CA GLN A 268 -14.63 19.33 2.64
C GLN A 268 -14.02 18.90 3.97
N GLY A 269 -13.50 19.88 4.70
CA GLY A 269 -12.98 19.71 6.04
C GLY A 269 -11.46 19.58 6.10
N ASN A 270 -10.94 19.48 7.32
CA ASN A 270 -9.52 19.36 7.59
C ASN A 270 -9.10 17.88 7.50
N LYS A 271 -8.63 17.43 6.35
CA LYS A 271 -8.37 16.01 6.07
C LYS A 271 -7.11 15.49 6.75
N LEU A 272 -7.07 14.19 7.06
CA LEU A 272 -5.89 13.56 7.66
C LEU A 272 -4.70 13.47 6.69
N GLY A 273 -4.96 13.26 5.40
CA GLY A 273 -3.92 13.10 4.39
C GLY A 273 -2.90 14.23 4.38
N PRO A 274 -3.30 15.50 4.22
CA PRO A 274 -2.40 16.65 4.28
C PRO A 274 -1.76 16.88 5.66
N ASN A 275 -2.47 16.51 6.73
CA ASN A 275 -2.09 16.82 8.11
C ASN A 275 -1.16 15.79 8.76
N CYS A 276 -1.11 14.57 8.26
CA CYS A 276 -0.20 13.54 8.76
C CYS A 276 1.18 13.68 8.10
N SER A 277 2.24 13.66 8.91
CA SER A 277 3.61 13.91 8.42
C SER A 277 4.23 12.74 7.65
N SER A 278 3.69 11.52 7.81
CA SER A 278 4.24 10.30 7.21
C SER A 278 3.16 9.24 6.96
N PRO A 279 3.44 8.23 6.11
CA PRO A 279 2.57 7.08 5.97
C PRO A 279 2.29 6.34 7.27
N GLN A 280 3.28 6.22 8.15
CA GLN A 280 3.10 5.57 9.45
C GLN A 280 2.14 6.36 10.34
N ALA A 281 2.32 7.68 10.44
CA ALA A 281 1.43 8.53 11.24
C ALA A 281 -0.04 8.46 10.75
N TYR A 282 -0.24 8.45 9.42
CA TYR A 282 -1.57 8.27 8.84
C TYR A 282 -2.15 6.89 9.16
N ALA A 283 -1.35 5.82 9.03
CA ALA A 283 -1.79 4.46 9.36
C ALA A 283 -2.14 4.31 10.84
N ASP A 284 -1.38 4.96 11.73
CA ASP A 284 -1.65 4.98 13.18
C ASP A 284 -2.97 5.69 13.50
N ALA A 285 -3.27 6.80 12.81
CA ALA A 285 -4.55 7.49 12.92
C ALA A 285 -5.72 6.61 12.44
N VAL A 286 -5.57 5.92 11.32
CA VAL A 286 -6.56 4.95 10.84
C VAL A 286 -6.73 3.80 11.84
N GLN A 287 -5.65 3.30 12.43
CA GLN A 287 -5.69 2.23 13.42
C GLN A 287 -6.46 2.63 14.69
N GLN A 288 -6.34 3.90 15.14
CA GLN A 288 -7.15 4.40 16.26
C GLN A 288 -8.64 4.29 15.97
N VAL A 289 -9.07 4.64 14.76
CA VAL A 289 -10.48 4.53 14.33
C VAL A 289 -10.92 3.06 14.25
N ILE A 290 -10.09 2.19 13.67
CA ILE A 290 -10.36 0.75 13.59
C ILE A 290 -10.56 0.17 14.99
N ASN A 291 -9.68 0.51 15.94
CA ASN A 291 -9.76 0.02 17.30
C ASN A 291 -11.01 0.54 18.05
N ALA A 292 -11.40 1.80 17.79
CA ALA A 292 -12.56 2.42 18.43
C ALA A 292 -13.88 1.88 17.89
N VAL A 293 -13.93 1.58 16.59
CA VAL A 293 -15.20 1.28 15.88
C VAL A 293 -15.33 -0.19 15.53
N GLY A 294 -14.25 -0.89 15.19
CA GLY A 294 -14.26 -2.26 14.67
C GLY A 294 -15.08 -2.38 13.37
N PRO A 295 -14.71 -1.65 12.30
CA PRO A 295 -15.42 -1.70 11.02
C PRO A 295 -15.08 -2.96 10.24
N ALA A 296 -15.98 -3.36 9.32
CA ALA A 296 -15.70 -4.42 8.35
C ALA A 296 -14.88 -3.89 7.15
N VAL A 297 -15.01 -2.60 6.86
CA VAL A 297 -14.42 -1.92 5.69
C VAL A 297 -13.93 -0.54 6.13
N VAL A 298 -12.77 -0.13 5.64
CA VAL A 298 -12.30 1.26 5.65
C VAL A 298 -12.34 1.80 4.23
N ASP A 299 -12.98 2.93 4.06
CA ASP A 299 -13.16 3.64 2.81
C ASP A 299 -12.34 4.92 2.84
N PHE A 300 -11.54 5.16 1.82
CA PHE A 300 -10.72 6.36 1.68
C PHE A 300 -11.28 7.17 0.53
N ASP A 301 -12.04 8.19 0.88
CA ASP A 301 -12.72 9.10 -0.03
C ASP A 301 -11.77 10.24 -0.38
N ILE A 302 -10.94 9.98 -1.40
CA ILE A 302 -9.82 10.83 -1.81
C ILE A 302 -10.31 11.84 -2.82
N GLU A 303 -10.55 13.05 -2.36
CA GLU A 303 -11.14 14.11 -3.16
C GLU A 303 -10.32 15.40 -3.11
N ASN A 304 -10.68 16.30 -4.04
CA ASN A 304 -10.21 17.68 -4.07
C ASN A 304 -8.70 17.83 -4.34
N THR A 305 -8.21 19.07 -4.31
CA THR A 305 -6.83 19.42 -4.68
C THR A 305 -5.82 19.08 -3.59
N ASP A 306 -6.28 18.92 -2.34
CA ASP A 306 -5.44 18.66 -1.17
C ASP A 306 -5.10 17.18 -0.94
N GLU A 307 -5.86 16.26 -1.55
CA GLU A 307 -5.57 14.82 -1.50
C GLU A 307 -5.50 14.18 -2.89
N PHE A 308 -6.51 14.42 -3.75
CA PHE A 308 -6.59 13.76 -5.05
C PHE A 308 -5.59 14.30 -6.06
N ALA A 309 -5.41 15.63 -6.11
CA ALA A 309 -4.47 16.27 -7.02
C ALA A 309 -3.07 16.53 -6.41
N ASP A 310 -2.91 16.41 -5.09
CA ASP A 310 -1.60 16.43 -4.43
C ASP A 310 -0.97 15.02 -4.42
N TYR A 311 -0.04 14.79 -5.33
CA TYR A 311 0.58 13.48 -5.49
C TYR A 311 1.48 13.07 -4.32
N THR A 312 1.99 14.01 -3.53
CA THR A 312 2.73 13.72 -2.30
C THR A 312 1.80 13.16 -1.24
N VAL A 313 0.63 13.77 -1.09
CA VAL A 313 -0.41 13.31 -0.17
C VAL A 313 -1.01 11.98 -0.65
N GLN A 314 -1.31 11.86 -1.94
CA GLN A 314 -1.80 10.63 -2.55
C GLN A 314 -0.85 9.45 -2.30
N ASP A 315 0.47 9.65 -2.47
CA ASP A 315 1.49 8.62 -2.20
C ASP A 315 1.61 8.29 -0.72
N ARG A 316 1.46 9.29 0.16
CA ARG A 316 1.43 9.09 1.60
C ARG A 316 0.27 8.20 2.01
N ILE A 317 -0.93 8.49 1.53
CA ILE A 317 -2.13 7.68 1.77
C ILE A 317 -1.90 6.25 1.27
N LEU A 318 -1.51 6.07 0.01
CA LEU A 318 -1.29 4.75 -0.59
C LEU A 318 -0.27 3.90 0.19
N ASN A 319 0.84 4.49 0.64
CA ASN A 319 1.81 3.77 1.46
C ASN A 319 1.26 3.43 2.85
N ALA A 320 0.42 4.30 3.44
CA ALA A 320 -0.23 4.03 4.70
C ALA A 320 -1.22 2.86 4.60
N LEU A 321 -1.95 2.72 3.50
CA LEU A 321 -2.90 1.61 3.28
C LEU A 321 -2.21 0.24 3.33
N LYS A 322 -0.95 0.14 2.91
CA LYS A 322 -0.15 -1.09 3.06
C LYS A 322 0.02 -1.45 4.52
N ILE A 323 0.37 -0.47 5.36
CA ILE A 323 0.55 -0.65 6.81
C ILE A 323 -0.78 -1.03 7.46
N VAL A 324 -1.86 -0.33 7.10
CA VAL A 324 -3.21 -0.64 7.58
C VAL A 324 -3.59 -2.08 7.27
N LYS A 325 -3.36 -2.54 6.05
CA LYS A 325 -3.70 -3.93 5.66
C LYS A 325 -2.81 -4.97 6.35
N GLN A 326 -1.53 -4.67 6.55
CA GLN A 326 -0.61 -5.55 7.29
C GLN A 326 -1.06 -5.73 8.74
N ASN A 327 -1.49 -4.65 9.40
CA ASN A 327 -1.99 -4.67 10.76
C ASN A 327 -3.38 -5.30 10.89
N ASN A 328 -4.18 -5.24 9.82
CA ASN A 328 -5.57 -5.67 9.78
C ASN A 328 -5.85 -6.52 8.54
N PRO A 329 -5.34 -7.76 8.43
CA PRO A 329 -5.40 -8.53 7.18
C PRO A 329 -6.82 -8.84 6.71
N ASN A 330 -7.79 -8.90 7.62
CA ASN A 330 -9.19 -9.22 7.33
C ASN A 330 -10.04 -7.99 6.97
N ILE A 331 -9.55 -6.76 7.22
CA ILE A 331 -10.31 -5.55 6.89
C ILE A 331 -10.25 -5.31 5.39
N LYS A 332 -11.36 -4.88 4.80
CA LYS A 332 -11.38 -4.48 3.39
C LYS A 332 -11.00 -3.02 3.25
N ILE A 333 -10.17 -2.73 2.26
CA ILE A 333 -9.74 -1.38 1.90
C ILE A 333 -10.46 -0.97 0.62
N VAL A 334 -11.21 0.11 0.69
CA VAL A 334 -11.86 0.77 -0.43
C VAL A 334 -11.18 2.12 -0.67
N VAL A 335 -10.98 2.47 -1.92
CA VAL A 335 -10.56 3.83 -2.33
C VAL A 335 -11.65 4.41 -3.21
N THR A 336 -12.23 5.53 -2.76
CA THR A 336 -13.31 6.24 -3.45
C THR A 336 -12.76 7.55 -4.01
N PHE A 337 -13.11 7.91 -5.24
CA PHE A 337 -12.64 9.13 -5.90
C PHE A 337 -13.56 9.57 -7.03
N GLY A 338 -13.47 10.87 -7.38
CA GLY A 338 -14.22 11.47 -8.47
C GLY A 338 -13.85 10.93 -9.85
N THR A 339 -14.77 11.00 -10.80
CA THR A 339 -14.61 10.52 -12.17
C THR A 339 -15.16 11.52 -13.18
N GLU A 340 -14.76 11.37 -14.45
CA GLU A 340 -15.41 12.00 -15.59
C GLU A 340 -16.44 11.05 -16.21
N ARG A 341 -17.25 11.54 -17.15
CA ARG A 341 -18.29 10.73 -17.83
C ARG A 341 -17.75 9.49 -18.55
N THR A 342 -16.47 9.47 -18.87
CA THR A 342 -15.82 8.37 -19.62
C THR A 342 -14.85 7.54 -18.78
N GLY A 343 -14.73 7.83 -17.48
CA GLY A 343 -13.87 7.12 -16.55
C GLY A 343 -12.99 8.04 -15.70
N PRO A 344 -12.04 7.48 -14.95
CA PRO A 344 -11.13 8.26 -14.13
C PRO A 344 -10.36 9.30 -14.93
N ASN A 345 -10.24 10.50 -14.38
CA ASN A 345 -9.38 11.55 -14.92
C ASN A 345 -7.89 11.23 -14.69
N ASN A 346 -6.99 12.14 -15.07
CA ASN A 346 -5.54 11.94 -14.95
C ASN A 346 -5.10 11.64 -13.49
N HIS A 347 -5.74 12.26 -12.49
CA HIS A 347 -5.42 12.01 -11.08
C HIS A 347 -5.87 10.63 -10.63
N GLY A 348 -7.04 10.17 -11.09
CA GLY A 348 -7.54 8.82 -10.82
C GLY A 348 -6.72 7.75 -11.53
N ILE A 349 -6.36 7.97 -12.79
CA ILE A 349 -5.44 7.06 -13.53
C ILE A 349 -4.09 6.97 -12.81
N ARG A 350 -3.55 8.09 -12.33
CA ARG A 350 -2.30 8.10 -11.57
C ARG A 350 -2.44 7.34 -10.26
N LEU A 351 -3.52 7.54 -9.51
CA LEU A 351 -3.80 6.84 -8.26
C LEU A 351 -3.81 5.32 -8.47
N ILE A 352 -4.52 4.84 -9.48
CA ILE A 352 -4.60 3.41 -9.83
C ILE A 352 -3.21 2.85 -10.18
N ASN A 353 -2.48 3.53 -11.06
CA ASN A 353 -1.14 3.11 -11.48
C ASN A 353 -0.15 3.08 -10.31
N GLN A 354 -0.21 4.10 -9.45
CA GLN A 354 0.66 4.19 -8.27
C GLN A 354 0.31 3.14 -7.22
N ALA A 355 -0.98 2.88 -6.99
CA ALA A 355 -1.41 1.81 -6.11
C ALA A 355 -0.83 0.46 -6.58
N ARG A 356 -0.87 0.20 -7.89
CA ARG A 356 -0.26 -0.99 -8.49
C ARG A 356 1.27 -0.99 -8.34
N ALA A 357 1.95 0.11 -8.66
CA ALA A 357 3.40 0.23 -8.58
C ALA A 357 3.92 0.02 -7.14
N LEU A 358 3.20 0.53 -6.15
CA LEU A 358 3.49 0.37 -4.74
C LEU A 358 3.02 -0.97 -4.16
N ASN A 359 2.32 -1.81 -4.92
CA ASN A 359 1.68 -3.04 -4.46
C ASN A 359 0.76 -2.80 -3.24
N VAL A 360 -0.11 -1.79 -3.33
CA VAL A 360 -1.10 -1.51 -2.29
C VAL A 360 -2.25 -2.51 -2.40
N PRO A 361 -2.60 -3.24 -1.34
CA PRO A 361 -3.65 -4.26 -1.39
C PRO A 361 -5.04 -3.61 -1.25
N ILE A 362 -5.51 -2.94 -2.30
CA ILE A 362 -6.83 -2.32 -2.36
C ILE A 362 -7.85 -3.38 -2.79
N ASP A 363 -8.88 -3.57 -1.97
CA ASP A 363 -9.96 -4.53 -2.26
C ASP A 363 -10.96 -3.96 -3.27
N ASN A 364 -11.18 -2.64 -3.30
CA ASN A 364 -12.16 -2.04 -4.21
C ASN A 364 -11.79 -0.60 -4.58
N PHE A 365 -11.95 -0.27 -5.85
CA PHE A 365 -11.89 1.08 -6.40
C PHE A 365 -13.31 1.55 -6.70
N THR A 366 -13.78 2.55 -5.98
CA THR A 366 -15.12 3.11 -6.14
C THR A 366 -15.03 4.46 -6.83
N ILE A 367 -15.84 4.68 -7.86
CA ILE A 367 -15.99 5.99 -8.50
C ILE A 367 -17.26 6.69 -8.06
N MET A 368 -17.24 8.03 -8.14
CA MET A 368 -18.36 8.91 -7.86
C MET A 368 -18.87 9.53 -9.16
N PRO A 369 -19.82 8.88 -9.88
CA PRO A 369 -20.32 9.34 -11.16
C PRO A 369 -21.48 10.33 -11.00
N PHE A 370 -21.19 11.50 -10.48
CA PHE A 370 -22.07 12.65 -10.35
C PHE A 370 -21.25 13.95 -10.34
N ASP A 371 -21.88 15.10 -10.48
CA ASP A 371 -21.24 16.42 -10.59
C ASP A 371 -20.18 16.50 -11.70
N PHE A 372 -20.46 15.88 -12.83
CA PHE A 372 -19.55 15.78 -13.97
C PHE A 372 -20.20 16.20 -15.31
N GLY A 373 -21.32 16.93 -15.23
CA GLY A 373 -21.99 17.54 -16.37
C GLY A 373 -22.84 16.56 -17.18
N SER A 374 -23.48 15.58 -16.51
CA SER A 374 -24.32 14.58 -17.16
C SER A 374 -25.73 15.10 -17.50
N SER A 375 -26.17 14.82 -18.71
CA SER A 375 -27.58 14.92 -19.10
C SER A 375 -28.32 13.57 -19.07
N ASN A 376 -27.58 12.45 -18.89
CA ASN A 376 -28.10 11.10 -18.76
C ASN A 376 -27.28 10.31 -17.77
N ILE A 377 -27.58 10.47 -16.49
CA ILE A 377 -26.79 9.95 -15.38
C ILE A 377 -26.62 8.43 -15.42
N TYR A 378 -27.60 7.67 -15.91
CA TYR A 378 -27.47 6.23 -16.07
C TYR A 378 -26.38 5.87 -17.09
N GLN A 379 -26.48 6.41 -18.30
CA GLN A 379 -25.53 6.09 -19.38
C GLN A 379 -24.13 6.56 -19.06
N ASP A 380 -23.98 7.75 -18.49
CA ASP A 380 -22.68 8.31 -18.15
C ASP A 380 -22.06 7.59 -16.94
N THR A 381 -22.86 7.10 -15.98
CA THR A 381 -22.39 6.19 -14.92
C THR A 381 -21.85 4.88 -15.50
N VAL A 382 -22.54 4.28 -16.46
CA VAL A 382 -22.08 3.08 -17.15
C VAL A 382 -20.78 3.34 -17.89
N ASN A 383 -20.71 4.44 -18.65
CA ASN A 383 -19.50 4.81 -19.40
C ASN A 383 -18.30 5.06 -18.46
N ALA A 384 -18.50 5.76 -17.35
CA ALA A 384 -17.48 6.01 -16.34
C ALA A 384 -16.99 4.71 -15.70
N ALA A 385 -17.90 3.78 -15.40
CA ALA A 385 -17.55 2.48 -14.84
C ALA A 385 -16.79 1.60 -15.86
N GLU A 386 -17.16 1.62 -17.13
CA GLU A 386 -16.41 0.95 -18.20
C GLU A 386 -14.99 1.54 -18.35
N GLY A 387 -14.86 2.86 -18.21
CA GLY A 387 -13.58 3.54 -18.18
C GLY A 387 -12.70 3.11 -16.99
N LEU A 388 -13.28 3.03 -15.80
CA LEU A 388 -12.58 2.50 -14.62
C LEU A 388 -12.13 1.04 -14.84
N LYS A 389 -13.01 0.18 -15.34
CA LYS A 389 -12.66 -1.21 -15.69
C LYS A 389 -11.45 -1.26 -16.62
N ASN A 390 -11.43 -0.44 -17.67
CA ASN A 390 -10.32 -0.41 -18.62
C ASN A 390 -9.02 0.09 -17.99
N ALA A 391 -9.08 1.08 -17.10
CA ALA A 391 -7.94 1.57 -16.32
C ALA A 391 -7.36 0.47 -15.41
N LEU A 392 -8.21 -0.25 -14.69
CA LEU A 392 -7.80 -1.36 -13.83
C LEU A 392 -7.18 -2.51 -14.63
N LYS A 393 -7.78 -2.88 -15.76
CA LYS A 393 -7.21 -3.87 -16.68
C LYS A 393 -5.81 -3.46 -17.17
N SER A 394 -5.65 -2.22 -17.55
CA SER A 394 -4.36 -1.69 -18.01
C SER A 394 -3.30 -1.73 -16.91
N ALA A 395 -3.65 -1.34 -15.69
CA ALA A 395 -2.72 -1.27 -14.56
C ALA A 395 -2.38 -2.64 -13.97
N TYR A 396 -3.36 -3.53 -13.84
CA TYR A 396 -3.23 -4.79 -13.11
C TYR A 396 -3.12 -6.01 -14.01
N GLY A 397 -3.43 -5.89 -15.30
CA GLY A 397 -3.49 -7.03 -16.22
C GLY A 397 -4.71 -7.93 -16.00
N TRP A 398 -5.75 -7.44 -15.32
CA TRP A 398 -6.94 -8.21 -14.98
C TRP A 398 -7.82 -8.48 -16.19
N SER A 399 -8.60 -9.56 -16.11
CA SER A 399 -9.74 -9.79 -17.00
C SER A 399 -10.86 -8.78 -16.69
N ASP A 400 -11.89 -8.70 -17.57
CA ASP A 400 -13.08 -7.88 -17.30
C ASP A 400 -13.75 -8.29 -15.99
N ALA A 401 -13.93 -9.58 -15.74
CA ALA A 401 -14.57 -10.09 -14.53
C ALA A 401 -13.77 -9.73 -13.26
N GLN A 402 -12.44 -9.85 -13.29
CA GLN A 402 -11.60 -9.46 -12.17
C GLN A 402 -11.63 -7.95 -11.93
N ALA A 403 -11.57 -7.14 -12.99
CA ALA A 403 -11.67 -5.69 -12.85
C ALA A 403 -13.02 -5.28 -12.23
N TYR A 404 -14.15 -5.82 -12.72
CA TYR A 404 -15.46 -5.55 -12.15
C TYR A 404 -15.58 -6.01 -10.69
N ALA A 405 -14.97 -7.14 -10.32
CA ALA A 405 -14.97 -7.62 -8.93
C ALA A 405 -14.22 -6.68 -7.96
N HIS A 406 -13.33 -5.82 -8.47
CA HIS A 406 -12.63 -4.81 -7.69
C HIS A 406 -13.22 -3.41 -7.85
N MET A 407 -14.44 -3.30 -8.35
CA MET A 407 -15.07 -1.99 -8.61
C MET A 407 -16.30 -1.75 -7.74
N GLY A 408 -16.53 -0.45 -7.48
CA GLY A 408 -17.72 0.06 -6.85
C GLY A 408 -18.24 1.34 -7.50
N ILE A 409 -19.48 1.65 -7.20
CA ILE A 409 -20.14 2.91 -7.55
C ILE A 409 -20.67 3.54 -6.27
N SER A 410 -20.40 4.83 -6.09
CA SER A 410 -21.02 5.71 -5.10
C SER A 410 -21.76 6.82 -5.85
N GLY A 411 -23.08 6.76 -5.94
CA GLY A 411 -23.90 7.77 -6.61
C GLY A 411 -24.30 8.92 -5.69
N MET A 412 -25.15 9.82 -6.21
CA MET A 412 -25.82 10.85 -5.42
C MET A 412 -27.33 10.78 -5.67
N ASN A 413 -28.12 10.74 -4.60
CA ASN A 413 -29.57 10.58 -4.73
C ASN A 413 -30.28 11.90 -4.98
N GLY A 414 -31.27 11.86 -5.88
CA GLY A 414 -32.06 13.04 -6.27
C GLY A 414 -31.24 14.00 -7.13
N LEU A 415 -31.26 15.29 -6.77
CA LEU A 415 -30.45 16.32 -7.43
C LEU A 415 -29.03 16.34 -6.83
N SER A 416 -28.01 16.24 -7.68
CA SER A 416 -26.62 16.47 -7.31
C SER A 416 -26.34 17.96 -7.11
N ASP A 417 -25.12 18.31 -6.62
CA ASP A 417 -24.75 19.72 -6.42
C ASP A 417 -24.73 20.52 -7.73
N GLN A 418 -24.49 19.87 -8.87
CA GLN A 418 -24.63 20.44 -10.20
C GLN A 418 -26.03 20.26 -10.83
N GLN A 419 -27.01 19.85 -10.03
CA GLN A 419 -28.41 19.65 -10.42
C GLN A 419 -28.61 18.51 -11.45
N GLU A 420 -27.71 17.55 -11.49
CA GLU A 420 -27.90 16.30 -12.24
C GLU A 420 -28.95 15.44 -11.52
N LEU A 421 -29.84 14.83 -12.29
CA LEU A 421 -30.97 14.12 -11.72
C LEU A 421 -30.74 12.60 -11.68
N THR A 422 -30.66 12.05 -10.50
CA THR A 422 -30.79 10.60 -10.25
C THR A 422 -32.15 10.32 -9.63
N THR A 423 -33.04 9.67 -10.39
CA THR A 423 -34.33 9.21 -9.86
C THR A 423 -34.19 7.82 -9.20
N PRO A 424 -35.16 7.38 -8.36
CA PRO A 424 -35.20 5.99 -7.88
C PRO A 424 -35.17 4.95 -9.00
N ALA A 425 -35.87 5.22 -10.12
CA ALA A 425 -35.84 4.36 -11.29
C ALA A 425 -34.44 4.28 -11.92
N THR A 426 -33.76 5.41 -12.07
CA THR A 426 -32.39 5.49 -12.56
C THR A 426 -31.44 4.74 -11.63
N TRP A 427 -31.58 4.92 -10.31
CA TRP A 427 -30.74 4.22 -9.32
C TRP A 427 -30.96 2.70 -9.35
N THR A 428 -32.19 2.25 -9.60
CA THR A 428 -32.51 0.85 -9.83
C THR A 428 -31.75 0.29 -11.03
N GLN A 429 -31.76 1.02 -12.16
CA GLN A 429 -30.98 0.62 -13.36
C GLN A 429 -29.48 0.52 -13.09
N ILE A 430 -28.91 1.50 -12.38
CA ILE A 430 -27.48 1.49 -12.00
C ILE A 430 -27.18 0.29 -11.11
N ARG A 431 -27.99 0.02 -10.07
CA ARG A 431 -27.85 -1.15 -9.21
C ARG A 431 -27.88 -2.45 -10.01
N ASP A 432 -28.85 -2.61 -10.90
CA ASP A 432 -29.04 -3.84 -11.66
C ASP A 432 -27.91 -4.05 -12.66
N TRP A 433 -27.43 -2.98 -13.29
CA TRP A 433 -26.25 -3.03 -14.13
C TRP A 433 -25.01 -3.43 -13.30
N ALA A 434 -24.77 -2.80 -12.16
CA ALA A 434 -23.64 -3.12 -11.28
C ALA A 434 -23.66 -4.60 -10.83
N LYS A 435 -24.86 -5.12 -10.49
CA LYS A 435 -25.04 -6.56 -10.17
C LYS A 435 -24.73 -7.45 -11.38
N SER A 436 -25.21 -7.09 -12.58
CA SER A 436 -25.02 -7.89 -13.79
C SER A 436 -23.55 -7.99 -14.20
N LYS A 437 -22.75 -6.99 -13.86
CA LYS A 437 -21.30 -6.97 -14.11
C LYS A 437 -20.47 -7.59 -13.00
N GLY A 438 -21.05 -7.86 -11.83
CA GLY A 438 -20.36 -8.43 -10.69
C GLY A 438 -19.56 -7.41 -9.86
N LEU A 439 -19.96 -6.14 -9.87
CA LEU A 439 -19.39 -5.14 -8.96
C LEU A 439 -19.58 -5.57 -7.51
N THR A 440 -18.64 -5.20 -6.65
CA THR A 440 -18.64 -5.67 -5.26
C THR A 440 -18.99 -4.61 -4.24
N ARG A 441 -19.17 -3.34 -4.65
CA ARG A 441 -19.60 -2.24 -3.78
C ARG A 441 -20.64 -1.35 -4.49
N LEU A 442 -21.67 -0.97 -3.73
CA LEU A 442 -22.65 0.05 -4.12
C LEU A 442 -22.95 0.95 -2.92
N ALA A 443 -22.80 2.23 -3.10
CA ALA A 443 -23.08 3.27 -2.12
C ALA A 443 -23.70 4.48 -2.80
N TYR A 444 -24.20 5.42 -2.03
CA TYR A 444 -24.63 6.73 -2.53
C TYR A 444 -24.62 7.78 -1.40
N TRP A 445 -24.44 9.03 -1.74
CA TRP A 445 -24.58 10.20 -0.87
C TRP A 445 -26.01 10.72 -0.98
N ALA A 446 -26.90 10.67 0.06
CA ALA A 446 -26.72 10.06 1.34
C ALA A 446 -28.09 9.67 1.92
N VAL A 447 -28.14 8.84 2.95
CA VAL A 447 -29.37 8.48 3.68
C VAL A 447 -30.06 9.71 4.26
N ASN A 448 -29.30 10.70 4.73
CA ASN A 448 -29.77 11.99 5.20
C ASN A 448 -30.71 12.69 4.18
N ARG A 449 -30.39 12.51 2.90
CA ARG A 449 -31.13 13.10 1.79
C ARG A 449 -32.27 12.22 1.24
N ASP A 450 -32.35 10.96 1.71
CA ASP A 450 -33.26 9.96 1.12
C ASP A 450 -34.72 10.13 1.59
N ARG A 451 -35.24 11.33 1.33
CA ARG A 451 -36.63 11.73 1.56
C ARG A 451 -37.05 12.79 0.54
N GLY A 452 -38.34 12.89 0.32
CA GLY A 452 -38.89 13.89 -0.60
C GLY A 452 -38.72 15.32 -0.08
N CYS A 453 -38.44 16.26 -0.96
CA CYS A 453 -38.57 17.67 -0.66
C CYS A 453 -39.37 18.38 -1.75
N PRO A 454 -40.67 18.50 -1.53
CA PRO A 454 -41.56 19.24 -2.45
C PRO A 454 -41.12 20.71 -2.40
N GLY A 455 -40.62 21.22 -3.51
CA GLY A 455 -40.12 22.59 -3.64
C GLY A 455 -38.76 22.66 -4.34
N GLY A 456 -38.08 21.54 -4.47
CA GLY A 456 -36.83 21.42 -5.21
C GLY A 456 -35.66 22.04 -4.50
N GLY A 457 -34.48 21.90 -5.09
CA GLY A 457 -33.22 22.46 -4.64
C GLY A 457 -32.26 21.41 -4.08
N VAL A 458 -31.00 21.75 -4.13
CA VAL A 458 -29.92 20.90 -3.57
C VAL A 458 -29.74 21.26 -2.10
N VAL A 459 -30.12 20.33 -1.22
CA VAL A 459 -30.05 20.52 0.23
C VAL A 459 -29.54 19.25 0.91
N SER A 460 -29.04 19.38 2.13
CA SER A 460 -28.40 18.29 2.86
C SER A 460 -29.36 17.28 3.49
N ASN A 461 -30.65 17.62 3.61
CA ASN A 461 -31.63 16.84 4.35
C ASN A 461 -32.80 16.33 3.52
N CYS A 462 -32.78 16.50 2.20
CA CYS A 462 -33.72 15.87 1.27
C CYS A 462 -33.12 15.79 -0.14
N SER A 463 -33.72 14.99 -1.00
CA SER A 463 -33.16 14.65 -2.33
C SER A 463 -33.39 15.71 -3.43
N GLY A 464 -34.16 16.75 -3.15
CA GLY A 464 -34.58 17.74 -4.17
C GLY A 464 -35.67 17.27 -5.13
N ILE A 465 -36.17 16.05 -4.96
CA ILE A 465 -37.22 15.46 -5.80
C ILE A 465 -38.39 14.92 -4.98
N SER A 466 -39.50 14.64 -5.63
CA SER A 466 -40.61 13.91 -5.02
C SER A 466 -40.26 12.42 -4.97
N GLN A 467 -40.26 11.84 -3.79
CA GLN A 467 -40.00 10.41 -3.53
C GLN A 467 -40.59 10.00 -2.18
N SER A 468 -40.69 8.69 -1.95
CA SER A 468 -40.94 8.13 -0.61
C SER A 468 -39.68 8.13 0.25
N ASP A 469 -39.87 8.17 1.58
CA ASP A 469 -38.72 8.07 2.51
C ASP A 469 -37.97 6.76 2.30
N TRP A 470 -36.64 6.88 2.25
CA TRP A 470 -35.65 5.80 2.12
C TRP A 470 -35.83 4.92 0.85
N GLU A 471 -36.29 5.48 -0.23
CA GLU A 471 -36.49 4.76 -1.49
C GLU A 471 -35.18 4.31 -2.11
N PHE A 472 -34.17 5.18 -2.14
CA PHE A 472 -32.81 4.83 -2.60
C PHE A 472 -32.13 3.82 -1.68
N THR A 473 -32.30 3.93 -0.36
CA THR A 473 -31.80 2.96 0.60
C THR A 473 -32.37 1.59 0.36
N ARG A 474 -33.70 1.50 0.11
CA ARG A 474 -34.38 0.24 -0.19
C ARG A 474 -33.86 -0.40 -1.48
N ILE A 475 -33.63 0.41 -2.50
CA ILE A 475 -33.01 -0.06 -3.76
C ILE A 475 -31.61 -0.57 -3.50
N THR A 476 -30.79 0.19 -2.74
CA THR A 476 -29.42 -0.18 -2.41
C THR A 476 -29.34 -1.45 -1.55
N ALA A 477 -30.29 -1.69 -0.66
CA ALA A 477 -30.38 -2.92 0.12
C ALA A 477 -30.55 -4.18 -0.76
N GLY A 478 -31.08 -4.01 -1.97
CA GLY A 478 -31.21 -5.07 -2.97
C GLY A 478 -29.94 -5.34 -3.80
N PHE A 479 -28.83 -4.66 -3.52
CA PHE A 479 -27.53 -4.90 -4.19
C PHE A 479 -26.82 -6.12 -3.60
#